data_0a310161a5c7e9319ea3fd5aba8c059b
#
_entry.id   0a310161a5c7e9319ea3fd5aba8c059b
#
_cell.length_a   1.000
_cell.length_b   1.000
_cell.length_c   1.000
_cell.angle_alpha   90.00
_cell.angle_beta   90.00
_cell.angle_gamma   90.00
#
_symmetry.space_group_name_H-M   'P 1'
#
loop_
_entity.id
_entity.type
_entity.pdbx_description
1 polymer ?
#
loop_
_entity_poly.entity_id
_entity_poly.type
_entity_poly.pdbx_seq_one_letter_code
_entity_poly.pdbx_strand_id
1 'polypeptide(L)'
;MSLFSKFLVLLLLLAAAAGGAYFRAGSAVGPTIAVNGPAQYVGRTAVLDFSVEAPEGALTSIEAVLAQGETVIPLFVLTDPGAATIEQETAERIRIVREFDRDTLPDVREGAAELIVTSVRPVLYGLREASSAVTHPLELRFTPPRLTVLSTQHYVNHGGAEMVVYRVTPTDVDSGVVVDGRYYPGFQADGAGVTGADESMRVAFFALQHDQELNAPMRVTARDPAGNTAGADFDHRIFPKN
;
A
#
# COMPACT_ATOMS: atom_id res chain seq x y z
N MET A 1 44.12 1.56 55.21
CA MET A 1 43.81 2.29 53.97
C MET A 1 43.42 3.71 54.31
N SER A 2 44.12 4.68 53.75
CA SER A 2 43.82 6.09 53.98
C SER A 2 42.43 6.46 53.39
N LEU A 3 41.80 7.52 53.89
CA LEU A 3 40.51 8.00 53.35
C LEU A 3 40.60 8.26 51.85
N PHE A 4 41.74 8.76 51.39
CA PHE A 4 42.05 8.99 49.96
C PHE A 4 42.06 7.68 49.14
N SER A 5 42.63 6.60 49.66
CA SER A 5 42.63 5.29 48.98
C SER A 5 41.21 4.71 48.85
N LYS A 6 40.36 4.88 49.85
CA LYS A 6 38.94 4.46 49.78
C LYS A 6 38.17 5.29 48.77
N PHE A 7 38.41 6.60 48.70
CA PHE A 7 37.80 7.49 47.73
C PHE A 7 38.22 7.14 46.28
N LEU A 8 39.51 6.86 46.05
CA LEU A 8 40.04 6.47 44.74
C LEU A 8 39.43 5.14 44.27
N VAL A 9 39.31 4.14 45.15
CA VAL A 9 38.67 2.86 44.83
C VAL A 9 37.19 3.05 44.51
N LEU A 10 36.47 3.88 45.25
CA LEU A 10 35.09 4.20 44.95
C LEU A 10 34.93 4.86 43.60
N LEU A 11 35.80 5.81 43.25
CA LEU A 11 35.79 6.52 41.97
C LEU A 11 36.07 5.59 40.80
N LEU A 12 37.00 4.63 40.92
CA LEU A 12 37.28 3.60 39.95
C LEU A 12 36.09 2.64 39.76
N LEU A 13 35.43 2.26 40.84
CA LEU A 13 34.23 1.42 40.77
C LEU A 13 33.08 2.14 40.08
N LEU A 14 32.86 3.43 40.34
CA LEU A 14 31.87 4.24 39.66
C LEU A 14 32.19 4.41 38.18
N ALA A 15 33.46 4.64 37.84
CA ALA A 15 33.91 4.72 36.44
C ALA A 15 33.73 3.40 35.68
N ALA A 16 34.05 2.26 36.35
CA ALA A 16 33.83 0.94 35.78
C ALA A 16 32.33 0.62 35.58
N ALA A 17 31.49 0.98 36.57
CA ALA A 17 30.05 0.82 36.48
C ALA A 17 29.45 1.70 35.36
N ALA A 18 29.86 2.97 35.29
CA ALA A 18 29.43 3.87 34.21
C ALA A 18 29.89 3.39 32.81
N GLY A 19 31.13 2.95 32.69
CA GLY A 19 31.67 2.34 31.45
C GLY A 19 30.94 1.07 31.05
N GLY A 20 30.65 0.20 32.01
CA GLY A 20 29.87 -1.01 31.79
C GLY A 20 28.43 -0.73 31.37
N ALA A 21 27.78 0.24 32.00
CA ALA A 21 26.43 0.70 31.62
C ALA A 21 26.42 1.30 30.21
N TYR A 22 27.41 2.14 29.89
CA TYR A 22 27.56 2.73 28.57
C TYR A 22 27.78 1.68 27.46
N PHE A 23 28.61 0.67 27.73
CA PHE A 23 28.85 -0.44 26.81
C PHE A 23 27.59 -1.29 26.62
N ARG A 24 26.89 -1.63 27.72
CA ARG A 24 25.63 -2.39 27.65
C ARG A 24 24.53 -1.64 26.92
N ALA A 25 24.44 -0.32 27.06
CA ALA A 25 23.49 0.52 26.34
C ALA A 25 23.71 0.48 24.81
N GLY A 26 24.93 0.18 24.35
CA GLY A 26 25.24 -0.06 22.94
C GLY A 26 24.62 -1.32 22.34
N SER A 27 24.17 -2.25 23.19
CA SER A 27 23.47 -3.48 22.81
C SER A 27 21.95 -3.38 23.05
N ALA A 28 21.44 -2.19 23.32
CA ALA A 28 20.01 -1.98 23.53
C ALA A 28 19.24 -2.22 22.22
N VAL A 29 18.10 -2.92 22.35
CA VAL A 29 17.22 -3.18 21.21
C VAL A 29 16.57 -1.88 20.78
N GLY A 30 16.58 -1.60 19.47
CA GLY A 30 15.87 -0.47 18.87
C GLY A 30 14.34 -0.61 18.95
N PRO A 31 13.58 0.40 18.52
CA PRO A 31 12.13 0.31 18.43
C PRO A 31 11.68 -0.81 17.49
N THR A 32 10.52 -1.40 17.75
CA THR A 32 9.89 -2.36 16.84
C THR A 32 9.04 -1.59 15.83
N ILE A 33 9.24 -1.87 14.53
CA ILE A 33 8.53 -1.22 13.44
C ILE A 33 7.67 -2.26 12.74
N ALA A 34 6.37 -1.98 12.56
CA ALA A 34 5.46 -2.80 11.79
C ALA A 34 4.82 -1.96 10.67
N VAL A 35 5.07 -2.33 9.41
CA VAL A 35 4.47 -1.70 8.23
C VAL A 35 3.15 -2.42 7.93
N ASN A 36 2.04 -1.67 7.97
CA ASN A 36 0.69 -2.16 7.70
C ASN A 36 0.24 -1.84 6.26
N GLY A 37 0.81 -0.78 5.67
CA GLY A 37 0.50 -0.35 4.32
C GLY A 37 1.49 0.67 3.74
N PRO A 38 1.61 0.69 2.42
CA PRO A 38 0.99 -0.17 1.42
C PRO A 38 1.55 -1.59 1.46
N ALA A 39 0.73 -2.61 1.08
CA ALA A 39 1.14 -4.02 1.19
C ALA A 39 2.23 -4.39 0.18
N GLN A 40 2.04 -4.09 -1.10
CA GLN A 40 2.99 -4.38 -2.17
C GLN A 40 2.93 -3.34 -3.30
N TYR A 41 1.74 -2.86 -3.62
CA TYR A 41 1.51 -1.99 -4.76
C TYR A 41 1.16 -0.58 -4.32
N VAL A 42 1.68 0.41 -5.05
CA VAL A 42 1.37 1.84 -4.88
C VAL A 42 0.81 2.37 -6.18
N GLY A 43 -0.43 2.83 -6.14
CA GLY A 43 -1.12 3.45 -7.26
C GLY A 43 -0.96 4.96 -7.31
N ARG A 44 -1.91 5.62 -7.99
CA ARG A 44 -1.94 7.09 -8.06
C ARG A 44 -2.19 7.73 -6.70
N THR A 45 -2.88 7.03 -5.82
CA THR A 45 -3.06 7.37 -4.42
C THR A 45 -2.72 6.16 -3.57
N ALA A 46 -2.11 6.37 -2.42
CA ALA A 46 -1.78 5.32 -1.48
C ALA A 46 -1.83 5.84 -0.04
N VAL A 47 -1.89 4.91 0.90
CA VAL A 47 -1.86 5.20 2.33
C VAL A 47 -0.62 4.56 2.92
N LEU A 48 0.27 5.39 3.45
CA LEU A 48 1.34 4.98 4.33
C LEU A 48 0.72 4.70 5.70
N ASP A 49 0.88 3.49 6.19
CA ASP A 49 0.38 3.06 7.51
C ASP A 49 1.44 2.17 8.16
N PHE A 50 1.96 2.64 9.27
CA PHE A 50 2.92 1.85 10.06
C PHE A 50 2.82 2.20 11.52
N SER A 51 3.25 1.28 12.38
CA SER A 51 3.33 1.51 13.81
C SER A 51 4.75 1.30 14.33
N VAL A 52 5.07 2.08 15.36
CA VAL A 52 6.37 2.03 16.04
C VAL A 52 6.11 1.82 17.50
N GLU A 53 6.77 0.80 18.07
CA GLU A 53 6.70 0.48 19.49
C GLU A 53 8.09 0.61 20.10
N ALA A 54 8.18 1.41 21.15
CA ALA A 54 9.43 1.64 21.88
C ALA A 54 9.20 1.43 23.39
N PRO A 55 10.10 0.72 24.08
CA PRO A 55 10.06 0.66 25.53
C PRO A 55 9.98 2.07 26.16
N GLU A 56 9.12 2.23 27.16
CA GLU A 56 8.87 3.52 27.84
C GLU A 56 8.28 4.61 26.93
N GLY A 57 7.87 4.29 25.70
CA GLY A 57 7.26 5.23 24.75
C GLY A 57 8.20 6.34 24.26
N ALA A 58 9.50 6.27 24.58
CA ALA A 58 10.45 7.31 24.22
C ALA A 58 10.97 7.12 22.79
N LEU A 59 10.69 8.07 21.90
CA LEU A 59 11.16 8.12 20.51
C LEU A 59 11.85 9.45 20.26
N THR A 60 13.03 9.41 19.64
CA THR A 60 13.80 10.62 19.26
C THR A 60 13.54 10.97 17.80
N SER A 61 13.47 9.96 16.93
CA SER A 61 13.25 10.15 15.51
C SER A 61 12.44 9.00 14.92
N ILE A 62 11.59 9.33 13.97
CA ILE A 62 10.94 8.40 13.05
C ILE A 62 10.98 9.04 11.66
N GLU A 63 11.41 8.27 10.70
CA GLU A 63 11.45 8.68 9.31
C GLU A 63 10.95 7.52 8.43
N ALA A 64 10.10 7.84 7.46
CA ALA A 64 9.70 6.92 6.41
C ALA A 64 10.00 7.55 5.05
N VAL A 65 10.76 6.85 4.23
CA VAL A 65 11.17 7.32 2.91
C VAL A 65 10.80 6.31 1.84
N LEU A 66 10.44 6.80 0.65
CA LEU A 66 10.32 6.01 -0.56
C LEU A 66 11.63 6.12 -1.33
N ALA A 67 12.27 4.98 -1.57
CA ALA A 67 13.54 4.89 -2.30
C ALA A 67 13.35 4.17 -3.64
N GLN A 68 13.86 4.77 -4.72
CA GLN A 68 13.89 4.16 -6.05
C GLN A 68 15.21 4.50 -6.74
N GLY A 69 16.14 3.54 -6.80
CA GLY A 69 17.49 3.79 -7.28
C GLY A 69 18.21 4.82 -6.42
N GLU A 70 18.61 5.95 -7.00
CA GLU A 70 19.27 7.06 -6.29
C GLU A 70 18.26 8.09 -5.74
N THR A 71 16.98 7.97 -6.11
CA THR A 71 15.92 8.90 -5.66
C THR A 71 15.40 8.45 -4.30
N VAL A 72 15.41 9.37 -3.33
CA VAL A 72 14.86 9.16 -1.99
C VAL A 72 13.91 10.30 -1.67
N ILE A 73 12.65 9.97 -1.40
CA ILE A 73 11.59 10.95 -1.12
C ILE A 73 11.07 10.73 0.30
N PRO A 74 11.13 11.73 1.18
CA PRO A 74 10.57 11.62 2.52
C PRO A 74 9.03 11.60 2.47
N LEU A 75 8.44 10.52 2.98
CA LEU A 75 7.00 10.39 3.14
C LEU A 75 6.54 10.84 4.53
N PHE A 76 7.38 10.66 5.54
CA PHE A 76 7.10 11.07 6.91
C PHE A 76 8.40 11.36 7.67
N VAL A 77 8.39 12.44 8.46
CA VAL A 77 9.45 12.78 9.41
C VAL A 77 8.78 13.24 10.70
N LEU A 78 9.16 12.68 11.85
CA LEU A 78 8.51 12.97 13.14
C LEU A 78 8.55 14.46 13.53
N THR A 79 9.61 15.18 13.18
CA THR A 79 9.79 16.61 13.46
C THR A 79 8.98 17.52 12.54
N ASP A 80 8.52 16.98 11.39
CA ASP A 80 7.66 17.68 10.43
C ASP A 80 6.64 16.69 9.85
N PRO A 81 5.61 16.32 10.62
CA PRO A 81 4.66 15.27 10.26
C PRO A 81 3.74 15.65 9.08
N GLY A 82 3.66 16.94 8.74
CA GLY A 82 2.78 17.42 7.66
C GLY A 82 1.33 17.01 7.88
N ALA A 83 0.72 16.41 6.86
CA ALA A 83 -0.67 15.92 6.88
C ALA A 83 -0.83 14.50 7.50
N ALA A 84 0.19 13.96 8.16
CA ALA A 84 0.09 12.65 8.78
C ALA A 84 -0.74 12.70 10.08
N THR A 85 -1.56 11.67 10.29
CA THR A 85 -2.23 11.42 11.56
C THR A 85 -1.35 10.53 12.42
N ILE A 86 -1.08 10.96 13.65
CA ILE A 86 -0.32 10.19 14.65
C ILE A 86 -1.29 9.80 15.77
N GLU A 87 -1.51 8.51 15.94
CA GLU A 87 -2.41 7.94 16.94
C GLU A 87 -1.60 7.21 18.01
N GLN A 88 -1.84 7.53 19.28
CA GLN A 88 -1.27 6.78 20.40
C GLN A 88 -2.14 5.55 20.66
N GLU A 89 -1.69 4.36 20.24
CA GLU A 89 -2.43 3.11 20.47
C GLU A 89 -2.25 2.59 21.89
N THR A 90 -1.03 2.67 22.42
CA THR A 90 -0.68 2.30 23.80
C THR A 90 0.36 3.29 24.34
N ALA A 91 0.74 3.13 25.63
CA ALA A 91 1.79 3.96 26.23
C ALA A 91 3.14 3.84 25.49
N GLU A 92 3.38 2.73 24.80
CA GLU A 92 4.66 2.41 24.15
C GLU A 92 4.57 2.36 22.62
N ARG A 93 3.34 2.42 22.06
CA ARG A 93 3.09 2.24 20.61
C ARG A 93 2.30 3.39 20.03
N ILE A 94 2.84 3.92 18.93
CA ILE A 94 2.16 4.91 18.09
C ILE A 94 1.94 4.35 16.69
N ARG A 95 0.85 4.77 16.06
CA ARG A 95 0.54 4.49 14.66
C ARG A 95 0.57 5.77 13.86
N ILE A 96 1.17 5.72 12.70
CA ILE A 96 1.29 6.83 11.77
C ILE A 96 0.55 6.47 10.49
N VAL A 97 -0.40 7.33 10.09
CA VAL A 97 -1.17 7.18 8.86
C VAL A 97 -1.05 8.45 8.03
N ARG A 98 -0.65 8.32 6.77
CA ARG A 98 -0.55 9.44 5.84
C ARG A 98 -1.02 9.01 4.44
N GLU A 99 -1.97 9.73 3.88
CA GLU A 99 -2.29 9.63 2.47
C GLU A 99 -1.24 10.39 1.64
N PHE A 100 -0.85 9.81 0.52
CA PHE A 100 0.01 10.45 -0.46
C PHE A 100 -0.42 10.06 -1.88
N ASP A 101 -0.10 10.89 -2.84
CA ASP A 101 -0.47 10.72 -4.23
C ASP A 101 0.75 10.83 -5.17
N ARG A 102 0.54 10.51 -6.44
CA ARG A 102 1.56 10.57 -7.49
C ARG A 102 2.16 11.98 -7.62
N ASP A 103 1.39 13.02 -7.37
CA ASP A 103 1.82 14.41 -7.54
C ASP A 103 2.83 14.84 -6.46
N THR A 104 2.82 14.14 -5.31
CA THR A 104 3.82 14.31 -4.24
C THR A 104 5.12 13.53 -4.51
N LEU A 105 5.19 12.75 -5.60
CA LEU A 105 6.32 11.89 -5.97
C LEU A 105 6.87 12.25 -7.37
N PRO A 106 7.35 13.49 -7.61
CA PRO A 106 7.64 13.98 -8.96
C PRO A 106 8.74 13.19 -9.69
N ASP A 107 9.74 12.69 -8.95
CA ASP A 107 10.95 12.09 -9.51
C ASP A 107 10.93 10.56 -9.57
N VAL A 108 9.83 9.91 -9.15
CA VAL A 108 9.71 8.45 -9.23
C VAL A 108 8.99 8.00 -10.50
N ARG A 109 9.30 6.78 -10.94
CA ARG A 109 8.72 6.12 -12.11
C ARG A 109 8.02 4.83 -11.70
N GLU A 110 7.22 4.27 -12.59
CA GLU A 110 6.66 2.93 -12.41
C GLU A 110 7.75 1.88 -12.30
N GLY A 111 7.50 0.84 -11.50
CA GLY A 111 8.39 -0.27 -11.24
C GLY A 111 8.76 -0.43 -9.78
N ALA A 112 9.82 -1.19 -9.54
CA ALA A 112 10.27 -1.53 -8.18
C ALA A 112 10.75 -0.29 -7.40
N ALA A 113 10.36 -0.23 -6.14
CA ALA A 113 10.76 0.76 -5.15
C ALA A 113 10.79 0.12 -3.76
N GLU A 114 11.26 0.84 -2.77
CA GLU A 114 11.34 0.39 -1.39
C GLU A 114 10.80 1.47 -0.44
N LEU A 115 9.96 1.06 0.49
CA LEU A 115 9.62 1.87 1.65
C LEU A 115 10.60 1.52 2.77
N ILE A 116 11.36 2.50 3.22
CA ILE A 116 12.31 2.36 4.32
C ILE A 116 11.78 3.15 5.49
N VAL A 117 11.50 2.47 6.60
CA VAL A 117 11.08 3.11 7.84
C VAL A 117 12.19 2.94 8.86
N THR A 118 12.69 4.06 9.38
CA THR A 118 13.71 4.11 10.41
C THR A 118 13.17 4.75 11.67
N SER A 119 13.49 4.20 12.82
CA SER A 119 13.12 4.78 14.11
C SER A 119 14.26 4.71 15.10
N VAL A 120 14.39 5.73 15.93
CA VAL A 120 15.45 5.91 16.91
C VAL A 120 14.83 6.22 18.27
N ARG A 121 15.33 5.56 19.32
CA ARG A 121 14.98 5.87 20.72
C ARG A 121 16.21 6.19 21.55
N PRO A 122 16.06 7.05 22.58
CA PRO A 122 17.14 7.32 23.51
C PRO A 122 17.33 6.13 24.45
N VAL A 123 18.56 5.86 24.82
CA VAL A 123 18.94 4.89 25.85
C VAL A 123 19.96 5.52 26.81
N LEU A 124 20.07 4.98 28.01
CA LEU A 124 20.97 5.50 29.04
C LEU A 124 20.79 7.02 29.29
N TYR A 125 19.54 7.43 29.58
CA TYR A 125 19.18 8.84 29.83
C TYR A 125 19.53 9.78 28.67
N GLY A 126 19.47 9.30 27.43
CA GLY A 126 19.80 10.10 26.24
C GLY A 126 21.30 10.18 25.87
N LEU A 127 22.17 9.50 26.63
CA LEU A 127 23.61 9.47 26.34
C LEU A 127 23.98 8.57 25.14
N ARG A 128 23.07 7.69 24.73
CA ARG A 128 23.16 6.82 23.55
C ARG A 128 21.80 6.68 22.89
N GLU A 129 21.82 6.13 21.68
CA GLU A 129 20.64 5.85 20.90
C GLU A 129 20.62 4.40 20.43
N ALA A 130 19.43 3.83 20.31
CA ALA A 130 19.18 2.54 19.68
C ALA A 130 18.24 2.77 18.51
N SER A 131 18.58 2.23 17.34
CA SER A 131 17.84 2.40 16.10
C SER A 131 17.37 1.07 15.53
N SER A 132 16.28 1.11 14.78
CA SER A 132 15.81 0.03 13.92
C SER A 132 15.43 0.59 12.56
N ALA A 133 15.58 -0.23 11.53
CA ALA A 133 15.13 0.06 10.19
C ALA A 133 14.42 -1.17 9.60
N VAL A 134 13.33 -0.93 8.88
CA VAL A 134 12.60 -1.95 8.14
C VAL A 134 12.50 -1.49 6.69
N THR A 135 12.87 -2.37 5.76
CA THR A 135 12.71 -2.17 4.33
C THR A 135 11.57 -3.03 3.83
N HIS A 136 10.60 -2.40 3.17
CA HIS A 136 9.43 -3.05 2.61
C HIS A 136 9.41 -2.86 1.08
N PRO A 137 9.52 -3.94 0.29
CA PRO A 137 9.55 -3.84 -1.16
C PRO A 137 8.18 -3.43 -1.71
N LEU A 138 8.18 -2.52 -2.68
CA LEU A 138 6.99 -1.98 -3.32
C LEU A 138 7.11 -2.04 -4.83
N GLU A 139 5.98 -2.04 -5.51
CA GLU A 139 5.87 -1.84 -6.95
C GLU A 139 4.95 -0.65 -7.23
N LEU A 140 5.49 0.36 -7.91
CA LEU A 140 4.76 1.59 -8.26
C LEU A 140 4.05 1.38 -9.60
N ARG A 141 2.73 1.57 -9.63
CA ARG A 141 1.88 1.45 -10.81
C ARG A 141 0.96 2.66 -10.88
N PHE A 142 1.20 3.57 -11.79
CA PHE A 142 0.42 4.81 -11.93
C PHE A 142 -0.48 4.81 -13.17
N THR A 143 -0.18 3.95 -14.14
CA THR A 143 -0.94 3.82 -15.38
C THR A 143 -2.15 2.91 -15.18
N PRO A 144 -3.38 3.40 -15.39
CA PRO A 144 -4.56 2.56 -15.32
C PRO A 144 -4.55 1.42 -16.32
N PRO A 145 -5.26 0.33 -16.06
CA PRO A 145 -5.44 -0.76 -17.00
C PRO A 145 -6.00 -0.26 -18.35
N ARG A 146 -5.67 -0.96 -19.43
CA ARG A 146 -6.26 -0.72 -20.75
C ARG A 146 -7.33 -1.76 -21.03
N LEU A 147 -8.50 -1.29 -21.46
CA LEU A 147 -9.63 -2.12 -21.84
C LEU A 147 -9.98 -1.91 -23.30
N THR A 148 -10.28 -3.01 -23.99
CA THR A 148 -10.81 -2.98 -25.38
C THR A 148 -11.89 -4.04 -25.50
N VAL A 149 -13.13 -3.62 -25.77
CA VAL A 149 -14.23 -4.56 -26.05
C VAL A 149 -14.03 -5.13 -27.44
N LEU A 150 -14.09 -6.43 -27.59
CA LEU A 150 -13.85 -7.18 -28.85
C LEU A 150 -15.14 -7.65 -29.47
N SER A 151 -16.13 -8.05 -28.66
CA SER A 151 -17.45 -8.45 -29.14
C SER A 151 -18.29 -7.24 -29.52
N THR A 152 -19.21 -7.45 -30.46
CA THR A 152 -20.12 -6.43 -31.00
C THR A 152 -21.55 -6.94 -30.97
N GLN A 153 -22.54 -6.04 -31.15
CA GLN A 153 -23.95 -6.37 -31.26
C GLN A 153 -24.54 -7.07 -30.05
N HIS A 154 -24.33 -6.49 -28.85
CA HIS A 154 -24.91 -7.03 -27.63
C HIS A 154 -26.41 -6.69 -27.55
N TYR A 155 -27.22 -7.73 -27.64
CA TYR A 155 -28.68 -7.63 -27.62
C TYR A 155 -29.23 -8.26 -26.34
N VAL A 156 -29.61 -7.43 -25.40
CA VAL A 156 -30.06 -7.88 -24.06
C VAL A 156 -31.58 -7.75 -23.97
N ASN A 157 -32.27 -8.84 -23.68
CA ASN A 157 -33.68 -8.78 -23.31
C ASN A 157 -33.82 -8.27 -21.86
N HIS A 158 -34.86 -7.49 -21.59
CA HIS A 158 -35.20 -7.12 -20.22
C HIS A 158 -35.47 -8.36 -19.37
N GLY A 159 -34.73 -8.54 -18.28
CA GLY A 159 -34.70 -9.80 -17.50
C GLY A 159 -33.86 -10.91 -18.13
N GLY A 160 -33.08 -10.64 -19.18
CA GLY A 160 -32.22 -11.58 -19.85
C GLY A 160 -30.74 -11.43 -19.49
N ALA A 161 -29.93 -12.34 -20.04
CA ALA A 161 -28.48 -12.36 -19.88
C ALA A 161 -27.79 -12.28 -21.23
N GLU A 162 -26.57 -11.77 -21.25
CA GLU A 162 -25.72 -11.64 -22.42
C GLU A 162 -24.26 -11.83 -22.03
N MET A 163 -23.38 -11.93 -23.00
CA MET A 163 -21.95 -12.11 -22.83
C MET A 163 -21.18 -11.02 -23.56
N VAL A 164 -20.11 -10.55 -22.96
CA VAL A 164 -19.15 -9.65 -23.59
C VAL A 164 -17.76 -10.27 -23.58
N VAL A 165 -17.04 -10.14 -24.70
CA VAL A 165 -15.63 -10.50 -24.83
C VAL A 165 -14.81 -9.22 -24.93
N TYR A 166 -13.79 -9.12 -24.09
CA TYR A 166 -12.94 -7.94 -24.05
C TYR A 166 -11.49 -8.32 -23.77
N ARG A 167 -10.59 -7.39 -24.03
CA ARG A 167 -9.17 -7.50 -23.69
C ARG A 167 -8.84 -6.53 -22.59
N VAL A 168 -7.99 -6.96 -21.66
CA VAL A 168 -7.48 -6.14 -20.56
C VAL A 168 -5.97 -6.31 -20.40
N THR A 169 -5.26 -5.22 -20.18
CA THR A 169 -3.80 -5.22 -19.96
C THR A 169 -3.48 -4.20 -18.86
N PRO A 170 -2.67 -4.58 -17.84
CA PRO A 170 -2.04 -5.89 -17.64
C PRO A 170 -3.07 -7.00 -17.29
N THR A 171 -2.62 -8.25 -17.23
CA THR A 171 -3.50 -9.42 -17.06
C THR A 171 -3.80 -9.76 -15.60
N ASP A 172 -3.07 -9.17 -14.66
CA ASP A 172 -3.18 -9.35 -13.20
C ASP A 172 -4.23 -8.42 -12.54
N VAL A 173 -5.23 -8.01 -13.31
CA VAL A 173 -6.29 -7.10 -12.87
C VAL A 173 -7.59 -7.86 -12.59
N ASP A 174 -8.39 -7.34 -11.66
CA ASP A 174 -9.79 -7.68 -11.52
C ASP A 174 -10.59 -6.91 -12.58
N SER A 175 -11.42 -7.62 -13.35
CA SER A 175 -12.20 -6.99 -14.43
C SER A 175 -13.53 -7.69 -14.64
N GLY A 176 -14.50 -6.94 -15.15
CA GLY A 176 -15.85 -7.46 -15.39
C GLY A 176 -16.76 -6.41 -15.97
N VAL A 177 -18.06 -6.67 -15.96
CA VAL A 177 -19.11 -5.76 -16.42
C VAL A 177 -19.85 -5.19 -15.23
N VAL A 178 -20.13 -3.91 -15.27
CA VAL A 178 -21.06 -3.23 -14.34
C VAL A 178 -22.32 -2.90 -15.12
N VAL A 179 -23.46 -3.39 -14.63
CA VAL A 179 -24.81 -3.09 -15.13
C VAL A 179 -25.55 -2.36 -14.02
N ASP A 180 -25.79 -1.07 -14.18
CA ASP A 180 -26.51 -0.24 -13.21
C ASP A 180 -26.02 -0.46 -11.76
N GLY A 181 -24.70 -0.38 -11.56
CA GLY A 181 -24.03 -0.57 -10.27
C GLY A 181 -23.79 -2.03 -9.85
N ARG A 182 -24.38 -3.03 -10.51
CA ARG A 182 -24.13 -4.44 -10.23
C ARG A 182 -22.94 -4.96 -10.99
N TYR A 183 -21.96 -5.51 -10.29
CA TYR A 183 -20.74 -6.09 -10.87
C TYR A 183 -20.92 -7.56 -11.25
N TYR A 184 -20.48 -7.93 -12.44
CA TYR A 184 -20.41 -9.28 -12.99
C TYR A 184 -18.95 -9.57 -13.35
N PRO A 185 -18.31 -10.57 -12.71
CA PRO A 185 -16.88 -10.82 -12.90
C PRO A 185 -16.56 -11.36 -14.29
N GLY A 186 -15.39 -11.00 -14.78
CA GLY A 186 -14.82 -11.55 -16.00
C GLY A 186 -13.92 -12.75 -15.72
N PHE A 187 -13.89 -13.69 -16.66
CA PHE A 187 -13.12 -14.93 -16.60
C PHE A 187 -12.19 -15.02 -17.82
N GLN A 188 -11.18 -15.87 -17.74
CA GLN A 188 -10.29 -16.17 -18.85
C GLN A 188 -11.11 -16.69 -20.06
N ALA A 189 -10.84 -16.14 -21.24
CA ALA A 189 -11.65 -16.45 -22.43
C ALA A 189 -11.38 -17.85 -23.02
N ASP A 190 -10.24 -18.47 -22.72
CA ASP A 190 -9.89 -19.83 -23.15
C ASP A 190 -10.87 -20.86 -22.57
N GLY A 191 -11.26 -20.72 -21.30
CA GLY A 191 -12.25 -21.58 -20.65
C GLY A 191 -13.67 -21.46 -21.25
N ALA A 192 -13.97 -20.39 -21.96
CA ALA A 192 -15.28 -20.18 -22.64
C ALA A 192 -15.30 -20.64 -24.10
N GLY A 193 -14.23 -21.26 -24.60
CA GLY A 193 -14.16 -21.77 -25.97
C GLY A 193 -13.98 -20.66 -27.02
N VAL A 194 -13.49 -19.49 -26.66
CA VAL A 194 -13.22 -18.40 -27.57
C VAL A 194 -12.00 -18.75 -28.42
N THR A 195 -12.18 -18.85 -29.74
CA THR A 195 -11.09 -19.19 -30.65
C THR A 195 -10.02 -18.11 -30.68
N GLY A 196 -8.75 -18.50 -30.50
CA GLY A 196 -7.61 -17.59 -30.48
C GLY A 196 -7.51 -16.76 -29.21
N ALA A 197 -8.13 -17.24 -28.13
CA ALA A 197 -8.00 -16.61 -26.81
C ALA A 197 -6.54 -16.58 -26.35
N ASP A 198 -6.13 -15.47 -25.80
CA ASP A 198 -4.84 -15.26 -25.12
C ASP A 198 -5.07 -14.83 -23.65
N GLU A 199 -4.00 -14.73 -22.87
CA GLU A 199 -4.07 -14.38 -21.45
C GLU A 199 -4.71 -13.01 -21.15
N SER A 200 -4.74 -12.10 -22.13
CA SER A 200 -5.35 -10.78 -21.97
C SER A 200 -6.85 -10.77 -22.25
N MET A 201 -7.37 -11.84 -22.88
CA MET A 201 -8.79 -11.91 -23.25
C MET A 201 -9.64 -12.43 -22.08
N ARG A 202 -10.76 -11.77 -21.89
CA ARG A 202 -11.74 -12.07 -20.84
C ARG A 202 -13.13 -12.19 -21.44
N VAL A 203 -13.94 -12.98 -20.79
CA VAL A 203 -15.38 -13.12 -21.03
C VAL A 203 -16.12 -12.79 -19.74
N ALA A 204 -17.10 -11.92 -19.81
CA ALA A 204 -18.04 -11.70 -18.72
C ALA A 204 -19.46 -12.00 -19.17
N PHE A 205 -20.18 -12.80 -18.35
CA PHE A 205 -21.62 -13.00 -18.48
C PHE A 205 -22.31 -12.01 -17.56
N PHE A 206 -23.24 -11.24 -18.10
CA PHE A 206 -23.99 -10.26 -17.33
C PHE A 206 -25.48 -10.37 -17.59
N ALA A 207 -26.30 -9.83 -16.71
CA ALA A 207 -27.74 -9.83 -16.84
C ALA A 207 -28.30 -8.44 -16.58
N LEU A 208 -29.33 -8.07 -17.36
CA LEU A 208 -30.22 -6.97 -17.06
C LEU A 208 -31.40 -7.50 -16.26
N GLN A 209 -31.55 -7.11 -15.02
CA GLN A 209 -32.66 -7.58 -14.17
C GLN A 209 -33.99 -6.96 -14.59
N HIS A 210 -35.08 -7.62 -14.23
CA HIS A 210 -36.44 -7.18 -14.59
C HIS A 210 -36.89 -5.89 -13.90
N ASP A 211 -36.21 -5.48 -12.85
CA ASP A 211 -36.43 -4.27 -12.07
C ASP A 211 -35.48 -3.12 -12.45
N GLN A 212 -34.53 -3.36 -13.36
CA GLN A 212 -33.64 -2.33 -13.91
C GLN A 212 -34.28 -1.64 -15.11
N GLU A 213 -33.86 -0.40 -15.36
CA GLU A 213 -34.40 0.41 -16.43
C GLU A 213 -33.91 -0.04 -17.84
N LEU A 214 -34.70 0.25 -18.88
CA LEU A 214 -34.32 -0.06 -20.28
C LEU A 214 -33.16 0.79 -20.82
N ASN A 215 -32.71 1.77 -20.06
CA ASN A 215 -31.54 2.61 -20.34
C ASN A 215 -30.42 2.40 -19.32
N ALA A 216 -30.47 1.29 -18.58
CA ALA A 216 -29.46 0.96 -17.58
C ALA A 216 -28.04 1.07 -18.15
N PRO A 217 -27.13 1.81 -17.53
CA PRO A 217 -25.76 1.94 -18.00
C PRO A 217 -25.02 0.60 -17.87
N MET A 218 -24.31 0.21 -18.93
CA MET A 218 -23.50 -1.01 -18.99
C MET A 218 -22.09 -0.68 -19.47
N ARG A 219 -21.09 -1.09 -18.70
CA ARG A 219 -19.69 -0.89 -19.08
C ARG A 219 -18.78 -1.98 -18.57
N VAL A 220 -17.71 -2.26 -19.31
CA VAL A 220 -16.61 -3.07 -18.81
C VAL A 220 -15.75 -2.22 -17.89
N THR A 221 -15.34 -2.79 -16.75
CA THR A 221 -14.44 -2.14 -15.80
C THR A 221 -13.27 -3.03 -15.47
N ALA A 222 -12.14 -2.42 -15.12
CA ALA A 222 -10.98 -3.12 -14.60
C ALA A 222 -10.35 -2.32 -13.46
N ARG A 223 -9.78 -3.05 -12.49
CA ARG A 223 -9.02 -2.49 -11.38
C ARG A 223 -7.75 -3.31 -11.18
N ASP A 224 -6.61 -2.64 -11.14
CA ASP A 224 -5.35 -3.28 -10.86
C ASP A 224 -5.10 -3.45 -9.35
N PRO A 225 -4.08 -4.24 -8.93
CA PRO A 225 -3.73 -4.40 -7.53
C PRO A 225 -3.28 -3.11 -6.83
N ALA A 226 -2.83 -2.10 -7.59
CA ALA A 226 -2.49 -0.78 -7.09
C ALA A 226 -3.71 0.14 -6.88
N GLY A 227 -4.90 -0.33 -7.27
CA GLY A 227 -6.16 0.41 -7.14
C GLY A 227 -6.49 1.33 -8.32
N ASN A 228 -5.67 1.38 -9.38
CA ASN A 228 -5.99 2.14 -10.57
C ASN A 228 -7.16 1.49 -11.31
N THR A 229 -8.08 2.29 -11.81
CA THR A 229 -9.30 1.81 -12.47
C THR A 229 -9.40 2.29 -13.90
N ALA A 230 -10.01 1.48 -14.76
CA ALA A 230 -10.39 1.84 -16.10
C ALA A 230 -11.82 1.37 -16.42
N GLY A 231 -12.43 1.98 -17.41
CA GLY A 231 -13.75 1.59 -17.89
C GLY A 231 -13.86 1.79 -19.40
N ALA A 232 -14.57 0.87 -20.06
CA ALA A 232 -14.88 0.94 -21.49
C ALA A 232 -16.38 0.70 -21.68
N ASP A 233 -17.02 1.61 -22.38
CA ASP A 233 -18.40 1.43 -22.83
C ASP A 233 -18.43 0.50 -24.04
N PHE A 234 -19.53 -0.21 -24.22
CA PHE A 234 -19.76 -1.06 -25.37
C PHE A 234 -21.16 -0.86 -25.96
N ASP A 235 -21.24 -1.05 -27.26
CA ASP A 235 -22.52 -0.92 -27.97
C ASP A 235 -23.47 -2.04 -27.57
N HIS A 236 -24.65 -1.68 -27.04
CA HIS A 236 -25.68 -2.62 -26.60
C HIS A 236 -27.07 -2.07 -26.89
N ARG A 237 -28.01 -2.98 -27.07
CA ARG A 237 -29.42 -2.66 -27.27
C ARG A 237 -30.28 -3.50 -26.35
N ILE A 238 -31.11 -2.83 -25.56
CA ILE A 238 -32.04 -3.49 -24.66
C ILE A 238 -33.40 -3.63 -25.37
N PHE A 239 -33.94 -4.85 -25.34
CA PHE A 239 -35.27 -5.14 -25.86
C PHE A 239 -36.25 -5.26 -24.67
N PRO A 240 -37.33 -4.48 -24.67
CA PRO A 240 -38.36 -4.62 -23.63
C PRO A 240 -39.01 -5.99 -23.73
N LYS A 241 -39.31 -6.60 -22.59
CA LYS A 241 -40.10 -7.81 -22.53
C LYS A 241 -41.58 -7.40 -22.53
N ASN A 242 -42.34 -7.93 -23.48
CA ASN A 242 -43.80 -7.81 -23.54
C ASN A 242 -44.45 -8.75 -22.52
#